data_7b55e7371c28b02ea954b8b5b48b7eb7
#
_entry.id   7b55e7371c28b02ea954b8b5b48b7eb7
#
_cell.length_a   1.000
_cell.length_b   1.000
_cell.length_c   1.000
_cell.angle_alpha   90.00
_cell.angle_beta   90.00
_cell.angle_gamma   90.00
#
_symmetry.space_group_name_H-M   'P 1'
#
loop_
_entity.id
_entity.type
_entity.pdbx_description
1 polymer ?
#
loop_
_entity_poly.entity_id
_entity_poly.type
_entity_poly.pdbx_seq_one_letter_code
_entity_poly.pdbx_strand_id
1 'polypeptide(L)'
;MAKEKQKTVEVTLDGGKKVKVVVRKPTNRVSGEAQRIGAKVWTDCIRDGIMTKKELEVVMKSNGMWDKSKQESQDAIIADLRELEKKLYLGKKGSKMKLSQAKDIAFEMRKKRLELRDLLASKIELEGNTAESLSENAKFDYLVANCTFYEDGKNVYNSVEEYNDKSEDPIAFSAAA
;
A
#
# COMPACT_ATOMS: atom_id res chain seq x y z
N MET A 1 -29.29 7.93 -12.40
CA MET A 1 -28.47 6.76 -12.00
C MET A 1 -27.03 7.22 -11.90
N ALA A 2 -26.45 7.25 -10.70
CA ALA A 2 -25.04 7.59 -10.51
C ALA A 2 -24.20 6.50 -11.20
N LYS A 3 -23.31 6.89 -12.12
CA LYS A 3 -22.33 5.97 -12.70
C LYS A 3 -21.56 5.33 -11.56
N GLU A 4 -21.70 4.03 -11.37
CA GLU A 4 -20.85 3.26 -10.46
C GLU A 4 -19.40 3.55 -10.87
N LYS A 5 -18.62 4.09 -9.93
CA LYS A 5 -17.20 4.31 -10.16
C LYS A 5 -16.53 2.94 -10.19
N GLN A 6 -16.25 2.46 -11.39
CA GLN A 6 -15.53 1.21 -11.64
C GLN A 6 -14.27 1.52 -12.45
N LYS A 7 -13.21 0.78 -12.18
CA LYS A 7 -11.94 0.82 -12.92
C LYS A 7 -11.78 -0.50 -13.64
N THR A 8 -11.61 -0.46 -14.95
CA THR A 8 -11.30 -1.65 -15.75
C THR A 8 -9.80 -1.71 -15.99
N VAL A 9 -9.19 -2.83 -15.71
CA VAL A 9 -7.76 -3.10 -15.89
C VAL A 9 -7.60 -4.30 -16.82
N GLU A 10 -6.72 -4.18 -17.81
CA GLU A 10 -6.33 -5.31 -18.68
C GLU A 10 -5.11 -5.99 -18.06
N VAL A 11 -5.24 -7.27 -17.72
CA VAL A 11 -4.21 -8.08 -17.07
C VAL A 11 -3.73 -9.13 -18.04
N THR A 12 -2.42 -9.29 -18.17
CA THR A 12 -1.81 -10.36 -18.95
C THR A 12 -1.46 -11.49 -18.00
N LEU A 13 -2.09 -12.65 -18.20
CA LEU A 13 -1.82 -13.87 -17.43
C LEU A 13 -0.55 -14.57 -17.90
N ASP A 14 -0.06 -15.48 -17.07
CA ASP A 14 1.01 -16.39 -17.44
C ASP A 14 0.59 -17.18 -18.69
N GLY A 15 1.39 -17.07 -19.77
CA GLY A 15 1.01 -17.62 -21.09
C GLY A 15 0.50 -16.58 -22.10
N GLY A 16 0.50 -15.29 -21.77
CA GLY A 16 0.22 -14.18 -22.70
C GLY A 16 -1.27 -13.92 -22.97
N LYS A 17 -2.18 -14.63 -22.31
CA LYS A 17 -3.62 -14.38 -22.43
C LYS A 17 -4.01 -13.12 -21.69
N LYS A 18 -4.69 -12.21 -22.39
CA LYS A 18 -5.21 -10.98 -21.80
C LYS A 18 -6.61 -11.18 -21.25
N VAL A 19 -6.83 -10.73 -20.02
CA VAL A 19 -8.12 -10.77 -19.33
C VAL A 19 -8.46 -9.37 -18.85
N LYS A 20 -9.70 -8.95 -19.01
CA LYS A 20 -10.18 -7.68 -18.45
C LYS A 20 -10.83 -7.93 -17.11
N VAL A 21 -10.37 -7.19 -16.12
CA VAL A 21 -10.87 -7.23 -14.75
C VAL A 21 -11.47 -5.87 -14.41
N VAL A 22 -12.62 -5.90 -13.75
CA VAL A 22 -13.37 -4.72 -13.33
C VAL A 22 -13.36 -4.63 -11.82
N VAL A 23 -12.69 -3.62 -11.27
CA VAL A 23 -12.73 -3.32 -9.84
C VAL A 23 -13.84 -2.30 -9.58
N ARG A 24 -14.79 -2.66 -8.73
CA ARG A 24 -15.94 -1.82 -8.36
C ARG A 24 -15.76 -1.23 -6.98
N LYS A 25 -16.23 -0.01 -6.81
CA LYS A 25 -16.29 0.60 -5.47
C LYS A 25 -17.13 -0.28 -4.53
N PRO A 26 -16.65 -0.57 -3.29
CA PRO A 26 -17.39 -1.37 -2.36
C PRO A 26 -18.73 -0.72 -1.99
N THR A 27 -19.76 -1.54 -1.85
CA THR A 27 -21.05 -1.12 -1.29
C THR A 27 -20.92 -0.91 0.21
N ASN A 28 -21.87 -0.17 0.83
CA ASN A 28 -21.88 0.02 2.28
C ASN A 28 -21.93 -1.32 3.04
N ARG A 29 -22.60 -2.34 2.48
CA ARG A 29 -22.65 -3.69 3.07
C ARG A 29 -21.26 -4.33 3.06
N VAL A 30 -20.58 -4.35 1.91
CA VAL A 30 -19.23 -4.92 1.77
C VAL A 30 -18.24 -4.19 2.67
N SER A 31 -18.30 -2.85 2.72
CA SER A 31 -17.48 -2.07 3.63
C SER A 31 -17.74 -2.37 5.10
N GLY A 32 -19.00 -2.55 5.47
CA GLY A 32 -19.39 -2.90 6.84
C GLY A 32 -18.88 -4.28 7.26
N GLU A 33 -18.97 -5.27 6.37
CA GLU A 33 -18.40 -6.61 6.63
C GLU A 33 -16.88 -6.57 6.72
N ALA A 34 -16.19 -5.83 5.84
CA ALA A 34 -14.74 -5.64 5.93
C ALA A 34 -14.33 -5.06 7.29
N GLN A 35 -15.07 -4.06 7.80
CA GLN A 35 -14.80 -3.49 9.13
C GLN A 35 -14.99 -4.53 10.26
N ARG A 36 -16.02 -5.38 10.18
CA ARG A 36 -16.24 -6.45 11.17
C ARG A 36 -15.11 -7.47 11.16
N ILE A 37 -14.66 -7.88 9.96
CA ILE A 37 -13.53 -8.80 9.79
C ILE A 37 -12.27 -8.21 10.42
N GLY A 38 -11.95 -6.96 10.09
CA GLY A 38 -10.80 -6.29 10.69
C GLY A 38 -10.89 -6.19 12.21
N ALA A 39 -12.05 -5.81 12.75
CA ALA A 39 -12.25 -5.74 14.19
C ALA A 39 -12.07 -7.10 14.87
N LYS A 40 -12.55 -8.20 14.26
CA LYS A 40 -12.36 -9.55 14.74
C LYS A 40 -10.87 -9.93 14.75
N VAL A 41 -10.18 -9.75 13.61
CA VAL A 41 -8.75 -10.06 13.49
C VAL A 41 -7.94 -9.26 14.51
N TRP A 42 -8.22 -7.97 14.68
CA TRP A 42 -7.55 -7.15 15.69
C TRP A 42 -7.74 -7.70 17.11
N THR A 43 -8.98 -8.05 17.46
CA THR A 43 -9.29 -8.64 18.79
C THR A 43 -8.59 -9.98 19.01
N ASP A 44 -8.56 -10.83 17.98
CA ASP A 44 -7.88 -12.11 18.01
C ASP A 44 -6.36 -11.91 18.18
N CYS A 45 -5.75 -10.97 17.44
CA CYS A 45 -4.34 -10.59 17.56
C CYS A 45 -3.98 -10.17 19.00
N ILE A 46 -4.80 -9.30 19.61
CA ILE A 46 -4.55 -8.86 20.99
C ILE A 46 -4.65 -10.02 21.98
N ARG A 47 -5.65 -10.90 21.83
CA ARG A 47 -5.79 -12.08 22.67
C ARG A 47 -4.60 -13.04 22.52
N ASP A 48 -4.06 -13.17 21.33
CA ASP A 48 -2.92 -14.04 21.02
C ASP A 48 -1.56 -13.39 21.36
N GLY A 49 -1.57 -12.16 21.91
CA GLY A 49 -0.36 -11.46 22.36
C GLY A 49 0.45 -10.82 21.24
N ILE A 50 -0.16 -10.59 20.06
CA ILE A 50 0.48 -9.85 18.97
C ILE A 50 0.54 -8.37 19.34
N MET A 51 1.73 -7.79 19.21
CA MET A 51 1.98 -6.40 19.59
C MET A 51 1.18 -5.42 18.75
N THR A 52 0.71 -4.35 19.37
CA THR A 52 0.24 -3.16 18.67
C THR A 52 1.42 -2.36 18.11
N LYS A 53 1.17 -1.47 17.16
CA LYS A 53 2.21 -0.55 16.64
C LYS A 53 2.87 0.26 17.74
N LYS A 54 2.08 0.69 18.73
CA LYS A 54 2.59 1.47 19.87
C LYS A 54 3.53 0.66 20.76
N GLU A 55 3.17 -0.58 21.05
CA GLU A 55 4.03 -1.48 21.84
C GLU A 55 5.31 -1.82 21.08
N LEU A 56 5.20 -2.13 19.79
CA LEU A 56 6.35 -2.35 18.93
C LEU A 56 7.30 -1.15 18.90
N GLU A 57 6.77 0.08 18.80
CA GLU A 57 7.58 1.30 18.84
C GLU A 57 8.39 1.43 20.13
N VAL A 58 7.78 1.11 21.28
CA VAL A 58 8.47 1.11 22.57
C VAL A 58 9.59 0.07 22.58
N VAL A 59 9.32 -1.14 22.11
CA VAL A 59 10.30 -2.23 22.03
C VAL A 59 11.45 -1.87 21.08
N MET A 60 11.15 -1.30 19.92
CA MET A 60 12.19 -0.89 18.97
C MET A 60 13.11 0.19 19.53
N LYS A 61 12.56 1.15 20.26
CA LYS A 61 13.34 2.20 20.93
C LYS A 61 14.20 1.64 22.05
N SER A 62 13.65 0.78 22.91
CA SER A 62 14.38 0.18 24.04
C SER A 62 15.52 -0.73 23.59
N ASN A 63 15.36 -1.41 22.46
CA ASN A 63 16.38 -2.31 21.88
C ASN A 63 17.36 -1.61 20.93
N GLY A 64 17.25 -0.27 20.78
CA GLY A 64 18.11 0.49 19.87
C GLY A 64 17.90 0.16 18.38
N MET A 65 16.82 -0.53 18.04
CA MET A 65 16.49 -0.85 16.63
C MET A 65 16.04 0.39 15.86
N TRP A 66 15.38 1.33 16.55
CA TRP A 66 14.95 2.61 16.02
C TRP A 66 15.26 3.72 17.03
N ASP A 67 16.44 4.28 16.94
CA ASP A 67 16.93 5.34 17.81
C ASP A 67 16.64 6.74 17.25
N LYS A 68 17.02 7.75 18.03
CA LYS A 68 16.84 9.16 17.65
C LYS A 68 17.61 9.53 16.38
N SER A 69 18.79 8.94 16.16
CA SER A 69 19.60 9.20 14.96
C SER A 69 18.92 8.71 13.70
N LYS A 70 18.33 7.51 13.72
CA LYS A 70 17.54 6.98 12.59
C LYS A 70 16.30 7.82 12.32
N GLN A 71 15.63 8.31 13.37
CA GLN A 71 14.47 9.20 13.21
C GLN A 71 14.90 10.54 12.56
N GLU A 72 15.98 11.15 13.02
CA GLU A 72 16.52 12.39 12.45
C GLU A 72 16.94 12.18 10.98
N SER A 73 17.55 11.04 10.65
CA SER A 73 17.91 10.67 9.28
C SER A 73 16.67 10.53 8.39
N GLN A 74 15.60 9.88 8.87
CA GLN A 74 14.33 9.78 8.17
C GLN A 74 13.75 11.17 7.88
N ASP A 75 13.69 12.03 8.90
CA ASP A 75 13.10 13.36 8.78
C ASP A 75 13.90 14.24 7.80
N ALA A 76 15.23 14.13 7.81
CA ALA A 76 16.10 14.83 6.86
C ALA A 76 15.86 14.37 5.41
N ILE A 77 15.78 13.07 5.16
CA ILE A 77 15.51 12.55 3.81
C ILE A 77 14.13 12.99 3.32
N ILE A 78 13.12 12.99 4.19
CA ILE A 78 11.77 13.46 3.84
C ILE A 78 11.78 14.97 3.53
N ALA A 79 12.52 15.77 4.30
CA ALA A 79 12.67 17.20 4.04
C ALA A 79 13.33 17.45 2.68
N ASP A 80 14.42 16.73 2.38
CA ASP A 80 15.10 16.81 1.08
C ASP A 80 14.16 16.48 -0.08
N LEU A 81 13.38 15.40 0.04
CA LEU A 81 12.40 15.01 -1.00
C LEU A 81 11.36 16.11 -1.22
N ARG A 82 10.84 16.72 -0.16
CA ARG A 82 9.88 17.83 -0.27
C ARG A 82 10.47 19.05 -0.96
N GLU A 83 11.75 19.36 -0.68
CA GLU A 83 12.43 20.48 -1.35
C GLU A 83 12.69 20.16 -2.84
N LEU A 84 13.07 18.94 -3.19
CA LEU A 84 13.20 18.51 -4.59
C LEU A 84 11.87 18.55 -5.33
N GLU A 85 10.77 18.12 -4.70
CA GLU A 85 9.42 18.25 -5.26
C GLU A 85 9.04 19.70 -5.51
N LYS A 86 9.27 20.59 -4.54
CA LYS A 86 9.01 22.03 -4.73
C LYS A 86 9.82 22.59 -5.91
N LYS A 87 11.10 22.24 -6.03
CA LYS A 87 11.94 22.66 -7.17
C LYS A 87 11.38 22.16 -8.48
N LEU A 88 10.88 20.91 -8.53
CA LEU A 88 10.32 20.31 -9.73
C LEU A 88 9.02 20.99 -10.17
N TYR A 89 8.09 21.27 -9.24
CA TYR A 89 6.79 21.85 -9.54
C TYR A 89 6.81 23.36 -9.69
N LEU A 90 7.57 24.07 -8.86
CA LEU A 90 7.55 25.53 -8.86
C LEU A 90 8.60 26.14 -9.80
N GLY A 91 9.63 25.37 -10.17
CA GLY A 91 10.76 25.85 -10.94
C GLY A 91 11.51 26.98 -10.25
N LYS A 92 12.35 27.70 -10.99
CA LYS A 92 12.85 29.01 -10.55
C LYS A 92 11.80 30.05 -10.93
N LYS A 93 11.42 30.94 -9.97
CA LYS A 93 10.48 32.05 -10.22
C LYS A 93 10.75 32.71 -11.57
N GLY A 94 9.79 32.64 -12.50
CA GLY A 94 9.83 33.32 -13.80
C GLY A 94 10.51 32.55 -14.95
N SER A 95 10.98 31.33 -14.75
CA SER A 95 11.60 30.54 -15.82
C SER A 95 11.04 29.11 -15.84
N LYS A 96 10.63 28.63 -17.02
CA LYS A 96 10.29 27.21 -17.21
C LYS A 96 11.56 26.37 -17.02
N MET A 97 11.48 25.33 -16.19
CA MET A 97 12.58 24.40 -15.96
C MET A 97 12.89 23.64 -17.26
N LYS A 98 14.17 23.53 -17.61
CA LYS A 98 14.60 22.71 -18.74
C LYS A 98 14.41 21.22 -18.43
N LEU A 99 14.03 20.43 -19.43
CA LEU A 99 13.78 18.99 -19.27
C LEU A 99 14.99 18.25 -18.69
N SER A 100 16.23 18.63 -19.08
CA SER A 100 17.45 18.05 -18.49
C SER A 100 17.53 18.27 -16.99
N GLN A 101 17.24 19.49 -16.52
CA GLN A 101 17.25 19.83 -15.09
C GLN A 101 16.16 19.06 -14.32
N ALA A 102 14.96 18.92 -14.91
CA ALA A 102 13.89 18.13 -14.33
C ALA A 102 14.25 16.65 -14.22
N LYS A 103 14.98 16.12 -15.23
CA LYS A 103 15.49 14.75 -15.22
C LYS A 103 16.50 14.53 -14.08
N ASP A 104 17.44 15.46 -13.88
CA ASP A 104 18.44 15.38 -12.82
C ASP A 104 17.78 15.38 -11.43
N ILE A 105 16.79 16.28 -11.21
CA ILE A 105 16.01 16.31 -9.96
C ILE A 105 15.27 14.98 -9.77
N ALA A 106 14.64 14.43 -10.81
CA ALA A 106 13.94 13.16 -10.72
C ALA A 106 14.86 11.99 -10.34
N PHE A 107 16.08 11.96 -10.87
CA PHE A 107 17.10 10.97 -10.46
C PHE A 107 17.52 11.14 -9.00
N GLU A 108 17.73 12.37 -8.55
CA GLU A 108 18.06 12.66 -7.16
C GLU A 108 16.94 12.23 -6.22
N MET A 109 15.68 12.54 -6.56
CA MET A 109 14.49 12.09 -5.82
C MET A 109 14.42 10.55 -5.76
N ARG A 110 14.71 9.87 -6.88
CA ARG A 110 14.73 8.40 -6.91
C ARG A 110 15.79 7.85 -5.95
N LYS A 111 16.99 8.42 -5.95
CA LYS A 111 18.05 8.02 -5.03
C LYS A 111 17.64 8.19 -3.58
N LYS A 112 17.08 9.36 -3.22
CA LYS A 112 16.59 9.65 -1.87
C LYS A 112 15.45 8.71 -1.45
N ARG A 113 14.54 8.34 -2.34
CA ARG A 113 13.49 7.35 -2.05
C ARG A 113 14.06 5.96 -1.80
N LEU A 114 15.12 5.56 -2.49
CA LEU A 114 15.81 4.30 -2.23
C LEU A 114 16.50 4.33 -0.86
N GLU A 115 17.20 5.42 -0.52
CA GLU A 115 17.81 5.61 0.80
C GLU A 115 16.75 5.52 1.91
N LEU A 116 15.61 6.18 1.74
CA LEU A 116 14.51 6.14 2.68
C LEU A 116 13.93 4.73 2.83
N ARG A 117 13.72 4.04 1.71
CA ARG A 117 13.22 2.66 1.71
C ARG A 117 14.16 1.73 2.48
N ASP A 118 15.45 1.83 2.20
CA ASP A 118 16.46 0.96 2.82
C ASP A 118 16.59 1.25 4.32
N LEU A 119 16.49 2.52 4.73
CA LEU A 119 16.44 2.92 6.14
C LEU A 119 15.20 2.34 6.85
N LEU A 120 14.05 2.32 6.18
CA LEU A 120 12.77 1.91 6.77
C LEU A 120 12.51 0.40 6.66
N ALA A 121 13.27 -0.35 5.85
CA ALA A 121 12.95 -1.73 5.49
C ALA A 121 12.68 -2.61 6.72
N SER A 122 13.59 -2.62 7.71
CA SER A 122 13.42 -3.42 8.93
C SER A 122 12.26 -2.96 9.80
N LYS A 123 11.96 -1.66 9.82
CA LYS A 123 10.82 -1.11 10.56
C LYS A 123 9.50 -1.52 9.92
N ILE A 124 9.40 -1.40 8.59
CA ILE A 124 8.19 -1.76 7.82
C ILE A 124 7.89 -3.26 7.97
N GLU A 125 8.92 -4.11 7.91
CA GLU A 125 8.77 -5.55 8.10
C GLU A 125 8.19 -5.90 9.47
N LEU A 126 8.70 -5.30 10.53
CA LEU A 126 8.19 -5.50 11.89
C LEU A 126 6.78 -4.92 12.06
N GLU A 127 6.52 -3.71 11.54
CA GLU A 127 5.21 -3.07 11.60
C GLU A 127 4.14 -3.85 10.83
N GLY A 128 4.52 -4.58 9.78
CA GLY A 128 3.63 -5.45 9.01
C GLY A 128 2.99 -6.55 9.84
N ASN A 129 3.64 -6.98 10.91
CA ASN A 129 3.21 -8.05 11.80
C ASN A 129 2.49 -7.55 13.08
N THR A 130 2.10 -6.28 13.14
CA THR A 130 1.33 -5.72 14.25
C THR A 130 -0.17 -6.00 14.11
N ALA A 131 -0.90 -5.96 15.22
CA ALA A 131 -2.34 -6.20 15.26
C ALA A 131 -3.11 -5.26 14.31
N GLU A 132 -2.70 -3.98 14.23
CA GLU A 132 -3.30 -3.01 13.32
C GLU A 132 -3.04 -3.39 11.85
N SER A 133 -1.82 -3.77 11.50
CA SER A 133 -1.48 -4.12 10.11
C SER A 133 -2.17 -5.39 9.65
N LEU A 134 -2.22 -6.42 10.50
CA LEU A 134 -2.94 -7.67 10.20
C LEU A 134 -4.45 -7.42 10.04
N SER A 135 -5.02 -6.56 10.87
CA SER A 135 -6.42 -6.15 10.77
C SER A 135 -6.71 -5.40 9.47
N GLU A 136 -5.85 -4.45 9.07
CA GLU A 136 -6.02 -3.71 7.82
C GLU A 136 -5.82 -4.62 6.60
N ASN A 137 -4.87 -5.54 6.62
CA ASN A 137 -4.69 -6.53 5.56
C ASN A 137 -5.94 -7.40 5.39
N ALA A 138 -6.51 -7.92 6.47
CA ALA A 138 -7.72 -8.72 6.41
C ALA A 138 -8.93 -7.95 5.84
N LYS A 139 -9.08 -6.66 6.16
CA LYS A 139 -10.09 -5.78 5.54
C LYS A 139 -9.84 -5.63 4.05
N PHE A 140 -8.57 -5.38 3.67
CA PHE A 140 -8.17 -5.18 2.29
C PHE A 140 -8.44 -6.43 1.46
N ASP A 141 -8.01 -7.60 1.93
CA ASP A 141 -8.21 -8.89 1.26
C ASP A 141 -9.70 -9.17 1.03
N TYR A 142 -10.53 -8.90 2.04
CA TYR A 142 -11.98 -9.02 1.89
C TYR A 142 -12.54 -8.08 0.82
N LEU A 143 -12.06 -6.82 0.78
CA LEU A 143 -12.51 -5.85 -0.21
C LEU A 143 -12.08 -6.26 -1.62
N VAL A 144 -10.84 -6.70 -1.82
CA VAL A 144 -10.35 -7.15 -3.14
C VAL A 144 -11.15 -8.36 -3.60
N ALA A 145 -11.32 -9.36 -2.74
CA ALA A 145 -12.07 -10.57 -3.09
C ALA A 145 -13.52 -10.28 -3.53
N ASN A 146 -14.20 -9.32 -2.86
CA ASN A 146 -15.61 -9.01 -3.11
C ASN A 146 -15.87 -7.87 -4.11
N CYS A 147 -14.83 -7.13 -4.51
CA CYS A 147 -14.97 -6.00 -5.42
C CYS A 147 -14.34 -6.23 -6.79
N THR A 148 -13.75 -7.41 -7.03
CA THR A 148 -13.06 -7.76 -8.29
C THR A 148 -13.91 -8.71 -9.11
N PHE A 149 -14.21 -8.30 -10.35
CA PHE A 149 -15.12 -9.01 -11.26
C PHE A 149 -14.46 -9.20 -12.62
N TYR A 150 -14.86 -10.24 -13.35
CA TYR A 150 -14.62 -10.33 -14.77
C TYR A 150 -15.53 -9.37 -15.55
N GLU A 151 -15.22 -9.13 -16.83
CA GLU A 151 -16.02 -8.25 -17.70
C GLU A 151 -17.48 -8.74 -17.86
N ASP A 152 -17.72 -10.05 -17.74
CA ASP A 152 -19.05 -10.68 -17.77
C ASP A 152 -19.84 -10.48 -16.44
N GLY A 153 -19.25 -9.85 -15.44
CA GLY A 153 -19.85 -9.57 -14.15
C GLY A 153 -19.75 -10.70 -13.12
N LYS A 154 -19.09 -11.80 -13.44
CA LYS A 154 -18.80 -12.86 -12.47
C LYS A 154 -17.68 -12.44 -11.52
N ASN A 155 -17.74 -12.90 -10.29
CA ASN A 155 -16.66 -12.70 -9.34
C ASN A 155 -15.38 -13.38 -9.83
N VAL A 156 -14.24 -12.73 -9.64
CA VAL A 156 -12.92 -13.35 -9.90
C VAL A 156 -12.61 -14.37 -8.80
N TYR A 157 -12.95 -14.04 -7.56
CA TYR A 157 -12.75 -14.88 -6.38
C TYR A 157 -14.10 -15.24 -5.76
N ASN A 158 -14.29 -16.52 -5.40
CA ASN A 158 -15.51 -16.99 -4.75
C ASN A 158 -15.45 -16.78 -3.24
N SER A 159 -14.25 -16.64 -2.67
CA SER A 159 -14.04 -16.39 -1.25
C SER A 159 -12.73 -15.61 -1.01
N VAL A 160 -12.51 -15.17 0.24
CA VAL A 160 -11.25 -14.53 0.66
C VAL A 160 -10.11 -15.55 0.67
N GLU A 161 -10.40 -16.78 1.06
CA GLU A 161 -9.43 -17.87 1.06
C GLU A 161 -8.90 -18.12 -0.37
N GLU A 162 -9.80 -18.17 -1.36
CA GLU A 162 -9.39 -18.30 -2.76
C GLU A 162 -8.52 -17.13 -3.22
N TYR A 163 -8.83 -15.90 -2.79
CA TYR A 163 -7.99 -14.74 -3.07
C TYR A 163 -6.61 -14.88 -2.43
N ASN A 164 -6.53 -15.30 -1.18
CA ASN A 164 -5.27 -15.47 -0.45
C ASN A 164 -4.39 -16.56 -1.09
N ASP A 165 -4.99 -17.67 -1.51
CA ASP A 165 -4.29 -18.74 -2.22
C ASP A 165 -3.74 -18.29 -3.58
N LYS A 166 -4.37 -17.29 -4.20
CA LYS A 166 -4.02 -16.72 -5.50
C LYS A 166 -3.43 -15.31 -5.41
N SER A 167 -2.98 -14.88 -4.25
CA SER A 167 -2.49 -13.51 -4.01
C SER A 167 -1.28 -13.12 -4.86
N GLU A 168 -0.52 -14.11 -5.37
CA GLU A 168 0.61 -13.90 -6.29
C GLU A 168 0.21 -13.85 -7.77
N ASP A 169 -1.06 -14.08 -8.10
CA ASP A 169 -1.53 -14.04 -9.49
C ASP A 169 -1.52 -12.59 -10.03
N PRO A 170 -1.25 -12.41 -11.34
CA PRO A 170 -1.27 -11.08 -11.97
C PRO A 170 -2.58 -10.32 -11.79
N ILE A 171 -3.72 -11.04 -11.67
CA ILE A 171 -5.03 -10.43 -11.41
C ILE A 171 -5.08 -9.83 -10.01
N ALA A 172 -4.58 -10.55 -8.98
CA ALA A 172 -4.55 -10.08 -7.61
C ALA A 172 -3.74 -8.78 -7.49
N PHE A 173 -2.52 -8.75 -8.05
CA PHE A 173 -1.70 -7.53 -8.08
C PHE A 173 -2.40 -6.36 -8.78
N SER A 174 -3.05 -6.61 -9.91
CA SER A 174 -3.70 -5.55 -10.68
C SER A 174 -4.98 -5.04 -10.03
N ALA A 175 -5.68 -5.88 -9.27
CA ALA A 175 -6.88 -5.51 -8.53
C ALA A 175 -6.56 -4.73 -7.25
N ALA A 176 -5.40 -4.99 -6.64
CA ALA A 176 -4.92 -4.35 -5.42
C ALA A 176 -4.29 -2.96 -5.68
N ALA A 177 -3.86 -2.66 -6.91
CA ALA A 177 -3.25 -1.39 -7.34
C ALA A 177 -4.29 -0.31 -7.70
#